data_be99ed69adc82e2d0f428e5242f08dd7
#
_entry.id   be99ed69adc82e2d0f428e5242f08dd7
#
_cell.length_a   1.000
_cell.length_b   1.000
_cell.length_c   1.000
_cell.angle_alpha   90.00
_cell.angle_beta   90.00
_cell.angle_gamma   90.00
#
_symmetry.space_group_name_H-M   'P 1'
#
loop_
_entity.id
_entity.type
_entity.pdbx_description
1 polymer ?
#
loop_
_entity_poly.entity_id
_entity_poly.type
_entity_poly.pdbx_seq_one_letter_code
_entity_poly.pdbx_strand_id
1 'polypeptide(L)'
;MKKKQVLATLCAGMMVASVATGCGSAAESAADSTEASSASTTADGKTQLNILWWGSQTRHELTTQMLEKFQEENPDIEVVMDYSDWDGYWTKLPAQVAGGQTPDVFQMDYAKLAQYVENGVMAPLDDYVADGSLDLSNVAQSVIDSGSIDGKLYAVSTGTNAPVMLYRKDILDDLGIEMPMNPTMSEYTDISKKVYEATGLRDTFVTSCSADNLRFRLRNYGMNLYNDDASALGFDDPKYIVDMWQLALDSQNEGWGLMIGEETATTAFDSMVMDSWSRYQNSNELQAYRDATGKDISMVMIPNTDDATASATYLKPAMFWCVAADSDVKDAAVRFINYFTNDTSCYDIVGIERAVPISSEMREYVAPTLDEVGKQVVEFVDYVSQPNMASPLMNPDPAKHSEISDLLSQYSDQVRYGEITDLPTTAQQFMDEANAILASAE
;
A
#
# COMPACT_ATOMS: atom_id res chain seq x y z
N MET A 1 40.32 8.60 36.08
CA MET A 1 40.44 9.61 37.16
C MET A 1 39.20 10.50 37.16
N LYS A 2 38.62 10.63 38.35
CA LYS A 2 37.59 11.57 38.83
C LYS A 2 36.14 11.35 38.41
N LYS A 3 35.43 10.69 39.31
CA LYS A 3 34.00 10.73 39.62
C LYS A 3 33.55 12.15 39.93
N LYS A 4 32.31 12.50 39.59
CA LYS A 4 31.44 13.38 40.41
C LYS A 4 29.99 12.90 40.36
N GLN A 5 29.55 12.40 41.50
CA GLN A 5 28.14 12.32 41.94
C GLN A 5 27.75 13.69 42.53
N VAL A 6 26.48 14.04 42.47
CA VAL A 6 25.72 14.92 43.36
C VAL A 6 24.30 14.94 42.78
N LEU A 7 23.19 14.84 43.41
CA LEU A 7 22.62 14.73 44.73
C LEU A 7 21.09 14.88 44.51
N ALA A 8 20.32 14.00 45.06
CA ALA A 8 18.86 14.06 45.13
C ALA A 8 18.43 15.10 46.18
N THR A 9 17.32 15.78 45.92
CA THR A 9 16.62 16.52 46.97
C THR A 9 15.11 16.27 46.87
N LEU A 10 14.59 15.59 47.88
CA LEU A 10 13.19 15.45 48.24
C LEU A 10 12.67 16.80 48.75
N CYS A 11 11.45 17.18 48.38
CA CYS A 11 10.59 18.05 49.23
C CYS A 11 9.17 17.49 49.23
N ALA A 12 8.79 17.01 50.42
CA ALA A 12 7.43 16.65 50.79
C ALA A 12 6.80 17.79 51.64
N GLY A 13 5.48 17.87 51.57
CA GLY A 13 4.62 18.56 52.55
C GLY A 13 3.88 19.77 51.98
N MET A 14 2.61 19.99 52.12
CA MET A 14 1.65 19.80 53.23
C MET A 14 0.22 19.98 52.72
N MET A 15 -0.69 19.16 53.20
CA MET A 15 -2.15 19.37 53.17
C MET A 15 -2.53 20.55 54.02
N VAL A 16 -3.53 21.33 53.58
CA VAL A 16 -4.41 22.10 54.44
C VAL A 16 -5.86 21.86 54.04
N ALA A 17 -6.59 21.23 54.92
CA ALA A 17 -8.03 21.08 54.87
C ALA A 17 -8.70 22.34 55.45
N SER A 18 -9.72 22.86 54.80
CA SER A 18 -10.65 23.81 55.38
C SER A 18 -12.09 23.33 55.16
N VAL A 19 -12.67 22.91 56.26
CA VAL A 19 -14.10 22.62 56.41
C VAL A 19 -14.83 23.91 56.67
N ALA A 20 -15.87 24.19 55.90
CA ALA A 20 -16.91 25.17 56.33
C ALA A 20 -18.29 24.62 56.01
N THR A 21 -19.02 24.32 57.03
CA THR A 21 -20.41 23.90 57.08
C THR A 21 -21.37 25.07 56.75
N GLY A 22 -22.39 24.75 55.96
CA GLY A 22 -23.54 25.59 55.69
C GLY A 22 -24.75 24.79 55.26
N CYS A 23 -25.72 24.58 56.16
CA CYS A 23 -27.02 23.96 55.89
C CYS A 23 -27.91 24.83 55.00
N GLY A 24 -28.70 24.21 54.13
CA GLY A 24 -29.85 24.88 53.51
C GLY A 24 -30.53 24.07 52.41
N SER A 25 -31.58 23.36 52.77
CA SER A 25 -32.80 23.00 52.00
C SER A 25 -32.74 22.26 50.63
N ALA A 26 -33.43 21.15 50.66
CA ALA A 26 -33.77 20.27 49.53
C ALA A 26 -34.51 20.98 48.39
N ALA A 27 -34.06 20.70 47.17
CA ALA A 27 -34.88 20.61 45.98
C ALA A 27 -34.32 19.50 45.13
N GLU A 28 -35.12 18.45 44.92
CA GLU A 28 -34.89 17.45 43.92
C GLU A 28 -34.76 18.11 42.53
N SER A 29 -33.63 17.92 41.90
CA SER A 29 -33.50 18.17 40.49
C SER A 29 -32.85 16.94 39.89
N ALA A 30 -33.58 16.29 39.02
CA ALA A 30 -33.17 15.16 38.22
C ALA A 30 -31.84 15.48 37.54
N ALA A 31 -30.83 14.60 37.71
CA ALA A 31 -29.65 14.59 36.91
C ALA A 31 -30.08 14.15 35.48
N ASP A 32 -30.23 15.14 34.64
CA ASP A 32 -30.28 14.98 33.20
C ASP A 32 -28.88 14.63 32.76
N SER A 33 -28.66 13.33 32.51
CA SER A 33 -27.47 12.84 31.81
C SER A 33 -27.62 13.30 30.38
N THR A 34 -27.09 14.46 30.06
CA THR A 34 -26.88 14.88 28.66
C THR A 34 -25.89 13.89 28.04
N GLU A 35 -26.43 12.87 27.36
CA GLU A 35 -25.75 12.21 26.28
C GLU A 35 -25.33 13.31 25.30
N ALA A 36 -24.03 13.49 25.15
CA ALA A 36 -23.49 14.30 24.08
C ALA A 36 -23.66 13.49 22.77
N SER A 37 -24.89 13.47 22.27
CA SER A 37 -25.18 13.12 20.90
C SER A 37 -24.44 14.14 20.03
N SER A 38 -23.45 13.71 19.25
CA SER A 38 -22.91 14.51 18.17
C SER A 38 -24.09 14.83 17.23
N ALA A 39 -24.51 16.09 17.20
CA ALA A 39 -25.63 16.50 16.38
C ALA A 39 -25.25 16.29 14.92
N SER A 40 -25.79 15.27 14.26
CA SER A 40 -25.61 14.98 12.85
C SER A 40 -26.26 16.04 11.91
N THR A 41 -26.78 17.13 12.50
CA THR A 41 -27.43 18.22 11.76
C THR A 41 -27.00 19.56 12.34
N THR A 42 -26.60 20.48 11.45
CA THR A 42 -26.20 21.84 11.83
C THR A 42 -27.42 22.70 12.25
N ALA A 43 -27.17 23.86 12.87
CA ALA A 43 -28.21 24.81 13.26
C ALA A 43 -29.05 25.29 12.03
N ASP A 44 -28.48 25.27 10.85
CA ASP A 44 -29.14 25.65 9.58
C ASP A 44 -29.87 24.48 8.91
N GLY A 45 -29.92 23.31 9.53
CA GLY A 45 -30.62 22.12 9.05
C GLY A 45 -29.86 21.32 8.00
N LYS A 46 -28.56 21.55 7.82
CA LYS A 46 -27.71 20.77 6.95
C LYS A 46 -27.21 19.50 7.63
N THR A 47 -26.96 18.47 6.85
CA THR A 47 -26.29 17.26 7.30
C THR A 47 -24.82 17.56 7.58
N GLN A 48 -24.34 17.32 8.80
CA GLN A 48 -22.93 17.47 9.14
C GLN A 48 -22.19 16.18 8.81
N LEU A 49 -21.14 16.25 7.98
CA LEU A 49 -20.31 15.13 7.57
C LEU A 49 -18.87 15.32 8.05
N ASN A 50 -18.43 14.49 9.00
CA ASN A 50 -17.10 14.55 9.56
C ASN A 50 -16.17 13.65 8.76
N ILE A 51 -15.08 14.23 8.18
CA ILE A 51 -14.12 13.51 7.36
C ILE A 51 -12.72 13.62 7.93
N LEU A 52 -12.05 12.48 8.15
CA LEU A 52 -10.69 12.39 8.68
C LEU A 52 -9.75 11.73 7.68
N TRP A 53 -8.56 12.37 7.43
CA TRP A 53 -7.53 11.80 6.56
C TRP A 53 -6.11 12.10 7.03
N TRP A 54 -5.16 11.32 6.54
CA TRP A 54 -3.73 11.61 6.68
C TRP A 54 -3.09 12.07 5.38
N GLY A 55 -1.97 12.78 5.49
CA GLY A 55 -1.20 13.13 4.31
C GLY A 55 -0.07 14.12 4.56
N SER A 56 0.54 14.53 3.44
CA SER A 56 1.45 15.67 3.37
C SER A 56 0.66 16.99 3.34
N GLN A 57 1.35 18.10 3.48
CA GLN A 57 0.74 19.43 3.35
C GLN A 57 0.03 19.60 2.00
N THR A 58 0.64 19.18 0.90
CA THR A 58 0.02 19.22 -0.44
C THR A 58 -1.29 18.44 -0.48
N ARG A 59 -1.31 17.24 0.11
CA ARG A 59 -2.53 16.41 0.21
C ARG A 59 -3.61 17.11 1.03
N HIS A 60 -3.25 17.75 2.12
CA HIS A 60 -4.22 18.51 2.93
C HIS A 60 -4.85 19.65 2.13
N GLU A 61 -4.04 20.42 1.41
CA GLU A 61 -4.51 21.54 0.59
C GLU A 61 -5.45 21.09 -0.54
N LEU A 62 -5.05 20.06 -1.30
CA LEU A 62 -5.87 19.52 -2.39
C LEU A 62 -7.15 18.87 -1.86
N THR A 63 -7.07 18.11 -0.75
CA THR A 63 -8.26 17.49 -0.16
C THR A 63 -9.23 18.55 0.37
N THR A 64 -8.74 19.62 0.99
CA THR A 64 -9.58 20.73 1.45
C THR A 64 -10.33 21.37 0.27
N GLN A 65 -9.63 21.73 -0.81
CA GLN A 65 -10.24 22.31 -2.00
C GLN A 65 -11.28 21.37 -2.63
N MET A 66 -11.00 20.08 -2.69
CA MET A 66 -11.92 19.07 -3.21
C MET A 66 -13.18 18.94 -2.34
N LEU A 67 -13.04 18.98 -1.01
CA LEU A 67 -14.17 18.93 -0.08
C LEU A 67 -15.00 20.22 -0.11
N GLU A 68 -14.37 21.38 -0.29
CA GLU A 68 -15.08 22.65 -0.54
C GLU A 68 -15.90 22.56 -1.83
N LYS A 69 -15.33 21.98 -2.90
CA LYS A 69 -16.03 21.77 -4.16
C LYS A 69 -17.20 20.79 -4.04
N PHE A 70 -16.99 19.66 -3.33
CA PHE A 70 -18.07 18.73 -3.00
C PHE A 70 -19.22 19.42 -2.27
N GLN A 71 -18.90 20.27 -1.29
CA GLN A 71 -19.91 21.00 -0.50
C GLN A 71 -20.66 22.06 -1.34
N GLU A 72 -20.00 22.71 -2.31
CA GLU A 72 -20.68 23.60 -3.26
C GLU A 72 -21.72 22.85 -4.10
N GLU A 73 -21.43 21.64 -4.52
CA GLU A 73 -22.33 20.79 -5.33
C GLU A 73 -23.39 20.08 -4.48
N ASN A 74 -23.16 19.98 -3.15
CA ASN A 74 -24.08 19.35 -2.17
C ASN A 74 -24.43 20.35 -1.06
N PRO A 75 -25.24 21.40 -1.33
CA PRO A 75 -25.49 22.49 -0.39
C PRO A 75 -26.28 22.07 0.86
N ASP A 76 -26.84 20.87 0.89
CA ASP A 76 -27.49 20.22 2.02
C ASP A 76 -26.50 19.57 3.00
N ILE A 77 -25.19 19.51 2.65
CA ILE A 77 -24.14 18.95 3.47
C ILE A 77 -23.20 20.05 3.94
N GLU A 78 -22.76 19.96 5.21
CA GLU A 78 -21.66 20.74 5.77
C GLU A 78 -20.53 19.78 6.15
N VAL A 79 -19.33 19.95 5.57
CA VAL A 79 -18.18 19.07 5.81
C VAL A 79 -17.33 19.62 6.95
N VAL A 80 -17.12 18.80 7.98
CA VAL A 80 -16.15 19.04 9.05
C VAL A 80 -14.87 18.31 8.70
N MET A 81 -13.82 19.06 8.44
CA MET A 81 -12.53 18.57 7.97
C MET A 81 -11.56 18.37 9.13
N ASP A 82 -11.01 17.17 9.27
CA ASP A 82 -9.98 16.85 10.24
C ASP A 82 -8.85 16.06 9.56
N TYR A 83 -7.59 16.39 9.88
CA TYR A 83 -6.44 15.73 9.26
C TYR A 83 -5.19 15.81 10.13
N SER A 84 -4.22 14.94 9.81
CA SER A 84 -2.89 14.96 10.41
C SER A 84 -1.87 14.26 9.49
N ASP A 85 -0.60 14.25 9.91
CA ASP A 85 0.39 13.35 9.35
C ASP A 85 0.08 11.88 9.72
N TRP A 86 0.89 10.96 9.23
CA TRP A 86 0.69 9.52 9.44
C TRP A 86 0.66 9.12 10.92
N ASP A 87 1.63 9.56 11.70
CA ASP A 87 1.76 9.15 13.11
C ASP A 87 0.65 9.76 13.98
N GLY A 88 0.31 11.02 13.73
CA GLY A 88 -0.80 11.71 14.36
C GLY A 88 -2.15 11.08 14.04
N TYR A 89 -2.35 10.62 12.80
CA TYR A 89 -3.56 9.93 12.36
C TYR A 89 -3.80 8.63 13.15
N TRP A 90 -2.77 7.76 13.23
CA TRP A 90 -2.86 6.47 13.94
C TRP A 90 -2.86 6.60 15.45
N THR A 91 -2.65 7.81 15.98
CA THR A 91 -2.92 8.15 17.39
C THR A 91 -4.36 8.64 17.57
N LYS A 92 -4.86 9.46 16.65
CA LYS A 92 -6.16 10.13 16.70
C LYS A 92 -7.33 9.19 16.44
N LEU A 93 -7.34 8.47 15.32
CA LEU A 93 -8.46 7.63 14.92
C LEU A 93 -8.82 6.57 15.98
N PRO A 94 -7.89 5.78 16.55
CA PRO A 94 -8.24 4.83 17.61
C PRO A 94 -8.82 5.49 18.85
N ALA A 95 -8.34 6.69 19.19
CA ALA A 95 -8.85 7.45 20.36
C ALA A 95 -10.29 7.94 20.12
N GLN A 96 -10.61 8.42 18.91
CA GLN A 96 -11.96 8.83 18.52
C GLN A 96 -12.92 7.63 18.49
N VAL A 97 -12.50 6.49 17.94
CA VAL A 97 -13.28 5.23 17.95
C VAL A 97 -13.57 4.78 19.38
N ALA A 98 -12.56 4.73 20.24
CA ALA A 98 -12.73 4.34 21.66
C ALA A 98 -13.61 5.31 22.44
N GLY A 99 -13.65 6.59 22.04
CA GLY A 99 -14.48 7.63 22.62
C GLY A 99 -15.91 7.70 22.07
N GLY A 100 -16.30 6.85 21.11
CA GLY A 100 -17.60 6.91 20.43
C GLY A 100 -17.78 8.19 19.60
N GLN A 101 -16.68 8.69 19.03
CA GLN A 101 -16.63 9.89 18.17
C GLN A 101 -15.96 9.56 16.83
N THR A 102 -16.26 8.38 16.29
CA THR A 102 -15.73 7.95 15.00
C THR A 102 -16.14 8.95 13.91
N PRO A 103 -15.20 9.47 13.08
CA PRO A 103 -15.56 10.31 11.94
C PRO A 103 -16.46 9.53 10.98
N ASP A 104 -17.43 10.19 10.36
CA ASP A 104 -18.38 9.56 9.43
C ASP A 104 -17.68 8.92 8.24
N VAL A 105 -16.63 9.60 7.71
CA VAL A 105 -15.73 9.10 6.68
C VAL A 105 -14.30 9.21 7.17
N PHE A 106 -13.53 8.17 6.99
CA PHE A 106 -12.13 8.17 7.36
C PHE A 106 -11.27 7.34 6.39
N GLN A 107 -9.99 7.69 6.30
CA GLN A 107 -9.05 6.91 5.51
C GLN A 107 -8.62 5.63 6.21
N MET A 108 -8.33 4.58 5.42
CA MET A 108 -7.82 3.31 5.94
C MET A 108 -6.62 2.84 5.13
N ASP A 109 -5.64 2.28 5.83
CA ASP A 109 -4.53 1.55 5.22
C ASP A 109 -4.88 0.08 5.06
N TYR A 110 -4.43 -0.52 3.96
CA TYR A 110 -4.71 -1.92 3.65
C TYR A 110 -4.28 -2.88 4.77
N ALA A 111 -3.12 -2.64 5.38
CA ALA A 111 -2.60 -3.50 6.46
C ALA A 111 -3.45 -3.49 7.74
N LYS A 112 -4.37 -2.52 7.89
CA LYS A 112 -5.22 -2.36 9.07
C LYS A 112 -6.70 -2.63 8.79
N LEU A 113 -7.06 -2.78 7.52
CA LEU A 113 -8.44 -2.91 7.07
C LEU A 113 -9.20 -4.04 7.81
N ALA A 114 -8.65 -5.25 7.80
CA ALA A 114 -9.28 -6.41 8.42
C ALA A 114 -9.55 -6.17 9.92
N GLN A 115 -8.56 -5.65 10.66
CA GLN A 115 -8.69 -5.36 12.08
C GLN A 115 -9.84 -4.40 12.40
N TYR A 116 -10.01 -3.34 11.59
CA TYR A 116 -11.08 -2.36 11.83
C TYR A 116 -12.46 -2.91 11.43
N VAL A 117 -12.53 -3.78 10.43
CA VAL A 117 -13.76 -4.52 10.08
C VAL A 117 -14.15 -5.49 11.19
N GLU A 118 -13.23 -6.32 11.68
CA GLU A 118 -13.44 -7.27 12.78
C GLU A 118 -13.89 -6.58 14.07
N ASN A 119 -13.37 -5.38 14.34
CA ASN A 119 -13.77 -4.55 15.48
C ASN A 119 -15.13 -3.85 15.28
N GLY A 120 -15.78 -4.03 14.13
CA GLY A 120 -17.10 -3.45 13.84
C GLY A 120 -17.12 -1.94 13.67
N VAL A 121 -15.96 -1.33 13.32
CA VAL A 121 -15.82 0.13 13.16
C VAL A 121 -16.34 0.60 11.80
N MET A 122 -16.39 -0.26 10.81
CA MET A 122 -16.69 0.08 9.41
C MET A 122 -18.04 -0.48 8.97
N ALA A 123 -18.81 0.32 8.24
CA ALA A 123 -20.08 -0.09 7.65
C ALA A 123 -19.85 -0.87 6.34
N PRO A 124 -20.60 -1.97 6.07
CA PRO A 124 -20.62 -2.59 4.76
C PRO A 124 -21.28 -1.67 3.72
N LEU A 125 -20.76 -1.70 2.50
CA LEU A 125 -21.18 -0.80 1.40
C LEU A 125 -21.97 -1.53 0.30
N ASP A 126 -22.20 -2.84 0.41
CA ASP A 126 -22.80 -3.68 -0.63
C ASP A 126 -24.19 -3.19 -1.05
N ASP A 127 -25.01 -2.77 -0.09
CA ASP A 127 -26.37 -2.28 -0.38
C ASP A 127 -26.35 -1.00 -1.22
N TYR A 128 -25.38 -0.11 -0.99
CA TYR A 128 -25.19 1.12 -1.75
C TYR A 128 -24.64 0.88 -3.17
N VAL A 129 -23.85 -0.20 -3.35
CA VAL A 129 -23.45 -0.64 -4.68
C VAL A 129 -24.64 -1.25 -5.40
N ALA A 130 -25.47 -2.04 -4.71
CA ALA A 130 -26.64 -2.72 -5.29
C ALA A 130 -27.74 -1.75 -5.72
N ASP A 131 -27.95 -0.66 -4.99
CA ASP A 131 -28.95 0.36 -5.32
C ASP A 131 -28.44 1.46 -6.26
N GLY A 132 -27.12 1.47 -6.56
CA GLY A 132 -26.45 2.42 -7.44
C GLY A 132 -26.08 3.76 -6.80
N SER A 133 -26.23 3.92 -5.48
CA SER A 133 -25.78 5.10 -4.75
C SER A 133 -24.25 5.20 -4.70
N LEU A 134 -23.57 4.06 -4.81
CA LEU A 134 -22.13 3.93 -5.00
C LEU A 134 -21.87 3.21 -6.33
N ASP A 135 -21.52 3.97 -7.36
CA ASP A 135 -21.25 3.39 -8.68
C ASP A 135 -19.79 2.96 -8.80
N LEU A 136 -19.58 1.64 -8.88
CA LEU A 136 -18.29 0.99 -9.10
C LEU A 136 -18.23 0.26 -10.45
N SER A 137 -19.17 0.53 -11.37
CA SER A 137 -19.27 -0.16 -12.67
C SER A 137 -18.04 -0.01 -13.57
N ASN A 138 -17.30 1.11 -13.40
CA ASN A 138 -16.07 1.42 -14.13
C ASN A 138 -14.79 1.08 -13.32
N VAL A 139 -14.91 0.29 -12.26
CA VAL A 139 -13.80 -0.14 -11.39
C VAL A 139 -13.50 -1.62 -11.60
N ALA A 140 -12.23 -1.96 -11.76
CA ALA A 140 -11.81 -3.35 -11.91
C ALA A 140 -12.18 -4.19 -10.66
N GLN A 141 -12.69 -5.41 -10.85
CA GLN A 141 -13.14 -6.27 -9.76
C GLN A 141 -12.04 -6.51 -8.71
N SER A 142 -10.79 -6.71 -9.14
CA SER A 142 -9.65 -6.89 -8.23
C SER A 142 -9.40 -5.68 -7.32
N VAL A 143 -9.76 -4.46 -7.76
CA VAL A 143 -9.69 -3.24 -6.93
C VAL A 143 -10.85 -3.22 -5.93
N ILE A 144 -12.07 -3.60 -6.34
CA ILE A 144 -13.23 -3.75 -5.44
C ILE A 144 -12.93 -4.80 -4.38
N ASP A 145 -12.41 -5.95 -4.78
CA ASP A 145 -12.05 -7.05 -3.88
C ASP A 145 -11.01 -6.62 -2.82
N SER A 146 -10.14 -5.66 -3.15
CA SER A 146 -9.15 -5.14 -2.21
C SER A 146 -9.74 -4.41 -1.00
N GLY A 147 -10.95 -3.88 -1.12
CA GLY A 147 -11.70 -3.23 -0.04
C GLY A 147 -12.70 -4.17 0.65
N SER A 148 -12.69 -5.46 0.29
CA SER A 148 -13.64 -6.46 0.77
C SER A 148 -13.00 -7.38 1.81
N ILE A 149 -13.76 -7.70 2.86
CA ILE A 149 -13.43 -8.70 3.89
C ILE A 149 -14.59 -9.69 3.98
N ASP A 150 -14.30 -10.99 3.93
CA ASP A 150 -15.30 -12.06 3.97
C ASP A 150 -16.42 -11.91 2.93
N GLY A 151 -16.05 -11.41 1.74
CA GLY A 151 -16.98 -11.23 0.62
C GLY A 151 -17.93 -10.04 0.75
N LYS A 152 -17.70 -9.11 1.69
CA LYS A 152 -18.43 -7.85 1.83
C LYS A 152 -17.50 -6.66 1.64
N LEU A 153 -17.97 -5.65 0.91
CA LEU A 153 -17.24 -4.41 0.68
C LEU A 153 -17.35 -3.48 1.88
N TYR A 154 -16.23 -3.06 2.44
CA TYR A 154 -16.16 -2.10 3.56
C TYR A 154 -15.40 -0.82 3.22
N ALA A 155 -14.62 -0.83 2.14
CA ALA A 155 -13.71 0.25 1.81
C ALA A 155 -13.60 0.45 0.30
N VAL A 156 -13.53 1.70 -0.15
CA VAL A 156 -13.33 2.05 -1.57
C VAL A 156 -11.92 2.63 -1.72
N SER A 157 -11.11 2.03 -2.58
CA SER A 157 -9.75 2.51 -2.81
C SER A 157 -9.76 3.93 -3.39
N THR A 158 -8.87 4.80 -2.91
CA THR A 158 -8.73 6.17 -3.43
C THR A 158 -7.90 6.25 -4.70
N GLY A 159 -7.20 5.18 -5.05
CA GLY A 159 -6.37 5.09 -6.23
C GLY A 159 -5.62 3.76 -6.27
N THR A 160 -5.00 3.49 -7.40
CA THR A 160 -4.33 2.21 -7.67
C THR A 160 -2.90 2.45 -8.14
N ASN A 161 -1.99 1.63 -7.64
CA ASN A 161 -0.63 1.45 -8.13
C ASN A 161 -0.45 -0.02 -8.53
N ALA A 162 0.69 -0.34 -9.15
CA ALA A 162 1.07 -1.72 -9.39
C ALA A 162 2.59 -1.89 -9.22
N PRO A 163 3.07 -3.07 -8.81
CA PRO A 163 4.48 -3.41 -8.89
C PRO A 163 4.93 -3.46 -10.35
N VAL A 164 6.10 -2.89 -10.62
CA VAL A 164 6.66 -2.73 -11.96
C VAL A 164 8.15 -3.07 -11.99
N MET A 165 8.63 -3.44 -13.17
CA MET A 165 10.05 -3.33 -13.51
C MET A 165 10.29 -1.98 -14.17
N LEU A 166 10.97 -1.07 -13.47
CA LEU A 166 11.56 0.11 -14.08
C LEU A 166 12.81 -0.32 -14.87
N TYR A 167 13.00 0.26 -16.06
CA TYR A 167 14.15 -0.05 -16.89
C TYR A 167 14.68 1.17 -17.64
N ARG A 168 15.95 1.14 -17.98
CA ARG A 168 16.66 2.16 -18.76
C ARG A 168 16.25 2.09 -20.23
N LYS A 169 15.18 2.83 -20.59
CA LYS A 169 14.65 2.90 -21.95
C LYS A 169 15.70 3.45 -22.92
N ASP A 170 16.46 4.46 -22.52
CA ASP A 170 17.55 5.02 -23.31
C ASP A 170 18.56 3.96 -23.78
N ILE A 171 18.92 3.01 -22.92
CA ILE A 171 19.84 1.92 -23.29
C ILE A 171 19.18 0.98 -24.30
N LEU A 172 17.93 0.58 -24.08
CA LEU A 172 17.25 -0.34 -24.97
C LEU A 172 17.01 0.27 -26.37
N ASP A 173 16.65 1.56 -26.41
CA ASP A 173 16.51 2.33 -27.67
C ASP A 173 17.83 2.37 -28.46
N ASP A 174 18.95 2.67 -27.78
CA ASP A 174 20.30 2.68 -28.40
C ASP A 174 20.71 1.31 -28.96
N LEU A 175 20.24 0.22 -28.33
CA LEU A 175 20.50 -1.15 -28.77
C LEU A 175 19.47 -1.67 -29.79
N GLY A 176 18.41 -0.91 -30.07
CA GLY A 176 17.31 -1.34 -30.93
C GLY A 176 16.52 -2.52 -30.35
N ILE A 177 16.42 -2.61 -29.03
CA ILE A 177 15.70 -3.65 -28.30
C ILE A 177 14.34 -3.12 -27.85
N GLU A 178 13.28 -3.82 -28.20
CA GLU A 178 11.93 -3.55 -27.68
C GLU A 178 11.68 -4.38 -26.42
N MET A 179 11.22 -3.72 -25.34
CA MET A 179 10.79 -4.37 -24.10
C MET A 179 9.29 -4.67 -24.17
N PRO A 180 8.85 -5.93 -24.12
CA PRO A 180 7.42 -6.25 -24.04
C PRO A 180 6.77 -5.67 -22.77
N MET A 181 5.53 -5.21 -22.87
CA MET A 181 4.79 -4.69 -21.69
C MET A 181 4.56 -5.77 -20.61
N ASN A 182 4.42 -7.02 -21.02
CA ASN A 182 4.25 -8.20 -20.16
C ASN A 182 5.31 -9.26 -20.51
N PRO A 183 6.58 -9.07 -20.08
CA PRO A 183 7.67 -9.95 -20.47
C PRO A 183 7.60 -11.31 -19.76
N THR A 184 8.04 -12.35 -20.44
CA THR A 184 8.42 -13.60 -19.78
C THR A 184 9.80 -13.47 -19.12
N MET A 185 10.12 -14.38 -18.20
CA MET A 185 11.44 -14.41 -17.55
C MET A 185 12.55 -14.69 -18.56
N SER A 186 12.30 -15.55 -19.56
CA SER A 186 13.27 -15.79 -20.65
C SER A 186 13.51 -14.54 -21.49
N GLU A 187 12.47 -13.81 -21.91
CA GLU A 187 12.63 -12.55 -22.65
C GLU A 187 13.40 -11.51 -21.83
N TYR A 188 13.06 -11.36 -20.55
CA TYR A 188 13.73 -10.43 -19.64
C TYR A 188 15.22 -10.77 -19.44
N THR A 189 15.55 -12.05 -19.22
CA THR A 189 16.94 -12.48 -19.03
C THR A 189 17.77 -12.36 -20.31
N ASP A 190 17.18 -12.61 -21.48
CA ASP A 190 17.83 -12.41 -22.78
C ASP A 190 18.15 -10.93 -23.03
N ILE A 191 17.26 -10.02 -22.62
CA ILE A 191 17.51 -8.58 -22.68
C ILE A 191 18.61 -8.20 -21.69
N SER A 192 18.57 -8.71 -20.44
CA SER A 192 19.60 -8.47 -19.42
C SER A 192 21.00 -8.84 -19.92
N LYS A 193 21.16 -9.99 -20.57
CA LYS A 193 22.43 -10.43 -21.17
C LYS A 193 22.92 -9.47 -22.25
N LYS A 194 22.05 -9.04 -23.16
CA LYS A 194 22.39 -8.09 -24.23
C LYS A 194 22.80 -6.72 -23.68
N VAL A 195 22.08 -6.23 -22.66
CA VAL A 195 22.43 -4.97 -22.00
C VAL A 195 23.78 -5.07 -21.30
N TYR A 196 24.02 -6.17 -20.57
CA TYR A 196 25.31 -6.41 -19.93
C TYR A 196 26.46 -6.46 -20.94
N GLU A 197 26.31 -7.20 -22.03
CA GLU A 197 27.31 -7.30 -23.10
C GLU A 197 27.65 -5.92 -23.71
N ALA A 198 26.65 -5.04 -23.86
CA ALA A 198 26.79 -3.74 -24.48
C ALA A 198 27.31 -2.65 -23.53
N THR A 199 26.93 -2.69 -22.24
CA THR A 199 27.12 -1.57 -21.30
C THR A 199 27.90 -1.93 -20.05
N GLY A 200 27.97 -3.20 -19.68
CA GLY A 200 28.49 -3.67 -18.38
C GLY A 200 27.52 -3.51 -17.22
N LEU A 201 26.34 -2.87 -17.41
CA LEU A 201 25.32 -2.78 -16.38
C LEU A 201 24.66 -4.14 -16.17
N ARG A 202 24.44 -4.50 -14.91
CA ARG A 202 23.98 -5.83 -14.53
C ARG A 202 22.51 -5.82 -14.13
N ASP A 203 21.98 -7.00 -13.88
CA ASP A 203 20.64 -7.18 -13.32
C ASP A 203 20.69 -7.29 -11.80
N THR A 204 19.79 -6.57 -11.12
CA THR A 204 19.65 -6.61 -9.66
C THR A 204 18.36 -7.28 -9.22
N PHE A 205 17.38 -7.42 -10.10
CA PHE A 205 16.11 -8.05 -9.78
C PHE A 205 16.24 -9.56 -9.58
N VAL A 206 16.82 -10.24 -10.56
CA VAL A 206 17.01 -11.71 -10.52
C VAL A 206 17.92 -12.12 -9.36
N THR A 207 18.94 -11.30 -9.06
CA THR A 207 19.91 -11.61 -8.00
C THR A 207 19.46 -11.22 -6.60
N SER A 208 18.37 -10.46 -6.43
CA SER A 208 17.96 -10.00 -5.10
C SER A 208 17.52 -11.15 -4.18
N CYS A 209 16.94 -12.22 -4.72
CA CYS A 209 16.42 -13.39 -3.98
C CYS A 209 15.60 -13.01 -2.73
N SER A 210 14.92 -11.88 -2.79
CA SER A 210 14.13 -11.33 -1.68
C SER A 210 12.78 -12.05 -1.52
N ALA A 211 12.11 -11.79 -0.40
CA ALA A 211 10.74 -12.25 -0.17
C ALA A 211 9.78 -11.76 -1.27
N ASP A 212 9.98 -10.53 -1.81
CA ASP A 212 9.19 -10.04 -2.93
C ASP A 212 9.44 -10.84 -4.22
N ASN A 213 10.70 -11.21 -4.52
CA ASN A 213 10.98 -12.06 -5.69
C ASN A 213 10.35 -13.44 -5.57
N LEU A 214 10.41 -14.04 -4.39
CA LEU A 214 9.73 -15.31 -4.14
C LEU A 214 8.22 -15.14 -4.27
N ARG A 215 7.66 -14.07 -3.73
CA ARG A 215 6.23 -13.71 -3.86
C ARG A 215 5.79 -13.60 -5.31
N PHE A 216 6.52 -12.87 -6.16
CA PHE A 216 6.19 -12.74 -7.58
C PHE A 216 6.23 -14.09 -8.31
N ARG A 217 7.21 -14.92 -7.98
CA ARG A 217 7.30 -16.27 -8.55
C ARG A 217 6.12 -17.15 -8.15
N LEU A 218 5.71 -17.14 -6.87
CA LEU A 218 4.57 -17.91 -6.39
C LEU A 218 3.26 -17.46 -7.03
N ARG A 219 3.09 -16.14 -7.23
CA ARG A 219 1.91 -15.56 -7.88
C ARG A 219 1.73 -16.06 -9.31
N ASN A 220 2.80 -16.36 -10.03
CA ASN A 220 2.71 -16.95 -11.36
C ASN A 220 1.98 -18.30 -11.38
N TYR A 221 1.81 -18.93 -10.24
CA TYR A 221 1.09 -20.20 -10.07
C TYR A 221 -0.18 -20.07 -9.23
N GLY A 222 -0.63 -18.84 -8.97
CA GLY A 222 -1.83 -18.57 -8.16
C GLY A 222 -1.64 -18.80 -6.67
N MET A 223 -0.38 -18.85 -6.18
CA MET A 223 -0.03 -19.06 -4.78
C MET A 223 0.39 -17.75 -4.09
N ASN A 224 0.26 -17.72 -2.78
CA ASN A 224 0.73 -16.64 -1.92
C ASN A 224 1.96 -17.06 -1.13
N LEU A 225 2.72 -16.10 -0.61
CA LEU A 225 3.88 -16.38 0.26
C LEU A 225 3.44 -17.00 1.59
N TYR A 226 2.30 -16.57 2.10
CA TYR A 226 1.68 -17.07 3.34
C TYR A 226 0.30 -17.67 3.03
N ASN A 227 -0.15 -18.63 3.85
CA ASN A 227 -1.52 -19.12 3.82
C ASN A 227 -2.50 -18.05 4.36
N ASP A 228 -3.80 -18.28 4.23
CA ASP A 228 -4.82 -17.26 4.49
C ASP A 228 -4.84 -16.77 5.94
N ASP A 229 -4.51 -17.61 6.92
CA ASP A 229 -4.44 -17.27 8.34
C ASP A 229 -3.03 -16.87 8.80
N ALA A 230 -2.09 -16.80 7.87
CA ALA A 230 -0.68 -16.46 8.11
C ALA A 230 0.04 -17.35 9.15
N SER A 231 -0.46 -18.55 9.43
CA SER A 231 0.11 -19.52 10.35
C SER A 231 1.23 -20.37 9.74
N ALA A 232 1.37 -20.33 8.40
CA ALA A 232 2.37 -21.08 7.65
C ALA A 232 2.68 -20.37 6.30
N LEU A 233 3.73 -20.86 5.61
CA LEU A 233 3.94 -20.53 4.20
C LEU A 233 2.76 -21.02 3.35
N GLY A 234 2.42 -20.28 2.30
CA GLY A 234 1.31 -20.58 1.39
C GLY A 234 1.66 -21.58 0.26
N PHE A 235 2.79 -22.25 0.37
CA PHE A 235 3.28 -23.25 -0.60
C PHE A 235 4.05 -24.33 0.12
N ASP A 236 4.13 -25.53 -0.47
CA ASP A 236 4.72 -26.73 0.12
C ASP A 236 5.89 -27.33 -0.70
N ASP A 237 6.11 -26.85 -1.93
CA ASP A 237 7.19 -27.34 -2.80
C ASP A 237 8.41 -26.40 -2.74
N PRO A 238 9.57 -26.86 -2.25
CA PRO A 238 10.79 -26.06 -2.20
C PRO A 238 11.32 -25.64 -3.58
N LYS A 239 10.81 -26.23 -4.69
CA LYS A 239 11.25 -25.93 -6.05
C LYS A 239 11.20 -24.43 -6.36
N TYR A 240 10.23 -23.67 -5.85
CA TYR A 240 10.10 -22.24 -6.16
C TYR A 240 11.26 -21.41 -5.61
N ILE A 241 11.79 -21.81 -4.45
CA ILE A 241 12.99 -21.22 -3.85
C ILE A 241 14.23 -21.69 -4.62
N VAL A 242 14.31 -22.99 -4.91
CA VAL A 242 15.44 -23.59 -5.67
C VAL A 242 15.55 -22.92 -7.04
N ASP A 243 14.45 -22.76 -7.78
CA ASP A 243 14.43 -22.11 -9.09
C ASP A 243 14.86 -20.64 -9.00
N MET A 244 14.49 -19.93 -7.95
CA MET A 244 14.91 -18.54 -7.70
C MET A 244 16.43 -18.47 -7.47
N TRP A 245 16.96 -19.29 -6.57
CA TRP A 245 18.39 -19.34 -6.28
C TRP A 245 19.22 -19.81 -7.49
N GLN A 246 18.73 -20.82 -8.22
CA GLN A 246 19.43 -21.30 -9.41
C GLN A 246 19.56 -20.22 -10.47
N LEU A 247 18.48 -19.47 -10.74
CA LEU A 247 18.50 -18.38 -11.71
C LEU A 247 19.48 -17.26 -11.27
N ALA A 248 19.52 -16.95 -9.97
CA ALA A 248 20.48 -15.97 -9.43
C ALA A 248 21.93 -16.46 -9.62
N LEU A 249 22.22 -17.72 -9.30
CA LEU A 249 23.55 -18.31 -9.50
C LEU A 249 23.95 -18.34 -10.97
N ASP A 250 23.05 -18.73 -11.87
CA ASP A 250 23.31 -18.75 -13.30
C ASP A 250 23.64 -17.34 -13.82
N SER A 251 22.86 -16.34 -13.39
CA SER A 251 23.09 -14.94 -13.76
C SER A 251 24.44 -14.40 -13.28
N GLN A 252 24.86 -14.77 -12.07
CA GLN A 252 26.15 -14.41 -11.50
C GLN A 252 27.30 -15.13 -12.22
N ASN A 253 27.18 -16.43 -12.48
CA ASN A 253 28.17 -17.22 -13.19
C ASN A 253 28.38 -16.75 -14.64
N GLU A 254 27.33 -16.29 -15.29
CA GLU A 254 27.38 -15.72 -16.64
C GLU A 254 27.78 -14.23 -16.63
N GLY A 255 27.86 -13.58 -15.47
CA GLY A 255 28.36 -12.22 -15.27
C GLY A 255 27.34 -11.11 -15.44
N TRP A 256 26.12 -11.38 -15.92
CA TRP A 256 25.09 -10.37 -16.12
C TRP A 256 24.26 -10.08 -14.87
N GLY A 257 24.30 -10.93 -13.86
CA GLY A 257 23.72 -10.67 -12.53
C GLY A 257 24.72 -9.96 -11.61
N LEU A 258 24.24 -9.00 -10.79
CA LEU A 258 25.08 -8.30 -9.83
C LEU A 258 25.50 -9.24 -8.70
N MET A 259 26.81 -9.36 -8.46
CA MET A 259 27.34 -10.17 -7.35
C MET A 259 27.26 -9.40 -6.03
N ILE A 260 27.13 -10.13 -4.93
CA ILE A 260 27.17 -9.54 -3.59
C ILE A 260 28.50 -8.85 -3.35
N GLY A 261 28.47 -7.61 -2.86
CA GLY A 261 29.64 -6.81 -2.55
C GLY A 261 30.25 -6.10 -3.77
N GLU A 262 29.65 -6.21 -4.95
CA GLU A 262 30.04 -5.45 -6.13
C GLU A 262 29.15 -4.21 -6.36
N GLU A 263 28.19 -3.95 -5.47
CA GLU A 263 27.36 -2.76 -5.50
C GLU A 263 28.27 -1.52 -5.30
N THR A 264 28.16 -0.58 -6.23
CA THR A 264 28.93 0.70 -6.16
C THR A 264 28.04 1.86 -5.75
N ALA A 265 26.74 1.73 -5.96
CA ALA A 265 25.75 2.74 -5.60
C ALA A 265 25.39 2.71 -4.12
N THR A 266 25.13 3.88 -3.55
CA THR A 266 24.71 4.04 -2.15
C THR A 266 23.19 4.25 -2.01
N THR A 267 22.51 4.52 -3.11
CA THR A 267 21.05 4.70 -3.16
C THR A 267 20.43 3.87 -4.28
N ALA A 268 19.13 3.64 -4.17
CA ALA A 268 18.35 2.96 -5.21
C ALA A 268 18.36 3.71 -6.56
N PHE A 269 18.41 5.05 -6.52
CA PHE A 269 18.50 5.90 -7.72
C PHE A 269 19.87 5.77 -8.38
N ASP A 270 20.95 5.86 -7.61
CA ASP A 270 22.31 5.72 -8.13
C ASP A 270 22.52 4.33 -8.75
N SER A 271 21.93 3.28 -8.15
CA SER A 271 22.02 1.92 -8.67
C SER A 271 21.50 1.81 -10.11
N MET A 272 20.42 2.51 -10.47
CA MET A 272 19.91 2.55 -11.86
C MET A 272 20.83 3.24 -12.87
N VAL A 273 21.91 3.88 -12.40
CA VAL A 273 22.90 4.56 -13.25
C VAL A 273 24.24 3.83 -13.26
N MET A 274 24.65 3.30 -12.10
CA MET A 274 26.01 2.79 -11.86
C MET A 274 26.10 1.27 -11.93
N ASP A 275 25.09 0.56 -11.42
CA ASP A 275 25.15 -0.88 -11.21
C ASP A 275 24.17 -1.66 -12.11
N SER A 276 22.94 -1.12 -12.33
CA SER A 276 21.85 -1.85 -12.91
C SER A 276 21.14 -1.07 -14.03
N TRP A 277 20.58 -1.81 -14.98
CA TRP A 277 19.76 -1.25 -16.05
C TRP A 277 18.26 -1.30 -15.73
N SER A 278 17.85 -2.09 -14.71
CA SER A 278 16.47 -2.32 -14.35
C SER A 278 16.32 -2.50 -12.84
N ARG A 279 15.12 -2.23 -12.32
CA ARG A 279 14.82 -2.35 -10.89
C ARG A 279 13.32 -2.56 -10.64
N TYR A 280 13.00 -3.43 -9.68
CA TYR A 280 11.66 -3.54 -9.13
C TYR A 280 11.28 -2.29 -8.33
N GLN A 281 10.06 -1.76 -8.58
CA GLN A 281 9.46 -0.64 -7.88
C GLN A 281 7.93 -0.66 -7.97
N ASN A 282 7.25 0.38 -7.46
CA ASN A 282 5.85 0.64 -7.72
C ASN A 282 5.70 1.68 -8.84
N SER A 283 4.58 1.64 -9.57
CA SER A 283 4.33 2.48 -10.74
C SER A 283 4.40 3.99 -10.46
N ASN A 284 4.04 4.43 -9.25
CA ASN A 284 4.13 5.84 -8.84
C ASN A 284 5.57 6.35 -8.65
N GLU A 285 6.57 5.47 -8.64
CA GLU A 285 7.97 5.87 -8.45
C GLU A 285 8.67 6.33 -9.75
N LEU A 286 8.05 6.13 -10.92
CA LEU A 286 8.66 6.42 -12.22
C LEU A 286 9.20 7.88 -12.31
N GLN A 287 8.40 8.86 -11.87
CA GLN A 287 8.80 10.27 -11.90
C GLN A 287 10.02 10.51 -11.02
N ALA A 288 10.01 9.98 -9.79
CA ALA A 288 11.13 10.16 -8.86
C ALA A 288 12.44 9.58 -9.42
N TYR A 289 12.37 8.43 -10.09
CA TYR A 289 13.55 7.82 -10.73
C TYR A 289 14.04 8.62 -11.93
N ARG A 290 13.15 9.16 -12.78
CA ARG A 290 13.55 10.05 -13.90
C ARG A 290 14.22 11.32 -13.40
N ASP A 291 13.63 11.97 -12.40
CA ASP A 291 14.13 13.22 -11.84
C ASP A 291 15.49 13.02 -11.15
N ALA A 292 15.62 11.99 -10.33
CA ALA A 292 16.86 11.72 -9.59
C ALA A 292 18.01 11.27 -10.48
N THR A 293 17.74 10.49 -11.53
CA THR A 293 18.78 9.93 -12.40
C THR A 293 19.08 10.78 -13.64
N GLY A 294 18.14 11.61 -14.09
CA GLY A 294 18.19 12.32 -15.35
C GLY A 294 18.22 11.39 -16.57
N LYS A 295 17.68 10.15 -16.44
CA LYS A 295 17.66 9.12 -17.49
C LYS A 295 16.26 8.90 -18.00
N ASP A 296 16.15 8.47 -19.27
CA ASP A 296 14.88 7.99 -19.79
C ASP A 296 14.60 6.59 -19.24
N ILE A 297 13.74 6.53 -18.23
CA ILE A 297 13.29 5.32 -17.58
C ILE A 297 11.85 5.06 -17.97
N SER A 298 11.51 3.81 -18.25
CA SER A 298 10.14 3.37 -18.50
C SER A 298 9.79 2.19 -17.59
N MET A 299 8.59 1.66 -17.70
CA MET A 299 8.11 0.58 -16.86
C MET A 299 7.40 -0.51 -17.67
N VAL A 300 7.48 -1.73 -17.15
CA VAL A 300 6.73 -2.89 -17.64
C VAL A 300 6.27 -3.74 -16.46
N MET A 301 5.40 -4.71 -16.71
CA MET A 301 4.99 -5.67 -15.69
C MET A 301 6.21 -6.45 -15.15
N ILE A 302 6.06 -6.98 -13.93
CA ILE A 302 7.03 -7.92 -13.36
C ILE A 302 7.12 -9.13 -14.31
N PRO A 303 8.33 -9.57 -14.70
CA PRO A 303 8.49 -10.72 -15.58
C PRO A 303 7.82 -11.97 -15.02
N ASN A 304 7.00 -12.63 -15.85
CA ASN A 304 6.36 -13.89 -15.49
C ASN A 304 7.28 -15.06 -15.80
N THR A 305 7.25 -16.14 -15.02
CA THR A 305 7.89 -17.40 -15.42
C THR A 305 7.32 -17.89 -16.74
N ASP A 306 8.11 -18.63 -17.54
CA ASP A 306 7.68 -19.06 -18.88
C ASP A 306 6.51 -20.04 -18.86
N ASP A 307 6.28 -20.72 -17.75
CA ASP A 307 5.17 -21.64 -17.48
C ASP A 307 4.09 -21.05 -16.56
N ALA A 308 4.07 -19.72 -16.41
CA ALA A 308 3.12 -19.03 -15.56
C ALA A 308 1.66 -19.31 -15.97
N THR A 309 0.82 -19.56 -14.98
CA THR A 309 -0.63 -19.71 -15.14
C THR A 309 -1.41 -18.49 -14.66
N ALA A 310 -0.72 -17.56 -13.98
CA ALA A 310 -1.24 -16.29 -13.49
C ALA A 310 -0.16 -15.20 -13.56
N SER A 311 -0.54 -13.94 -13.38
CA SER A 311 0.39 -12.81 -13.42
C SER A 311 1.17 -12.67 -12.11
N ALA A 312 2.44 -12.29 -12.18
CA ALA A 312 3.21 -11.83 -11.03
C ALA A 312 2.73 -10.46 -10.54
N THR A 313 2.29 -9.59 -11.46
CA THR A 313 1.81 -8.24 -11.17
C THR A 313 0.38 -8.27 -10.62
N TYR A 314 0.07 -7.33 -9.73
CA TYR A 314 -1.24 -7.13 -9.13
C TYR A 314 -1.55 -5.64 -9.00
N LEU A 315 -2.83 -5.29 -8.85
CA LEU A 315 -3.25 -3.93 -8.54
C LEU A 315 -3.18 -3.73 -7.02
N LYS A 316 -2.46 -2.70 -6.60
CA LYS A 316 -2.25 -2.37 -5.19
C LYS A 316 -3.07 -1.12 -4.85
N PRO A 317 -3.98 -1.19 -3.87
CA PRO A 317 -4.68 0.00 -3.40
C PRO A 317 -3.68 0.97 -2.77
N ALA A 318 -3.89 2.27 -2.99
CA ALA A 318 -3.06 3.30 -2.37
C ALA A 318 -3.46 3.52 -0.91
N MET A 319 -4.74 3.73 -0.67
CA MET A 319 -5.43 3.83 0.60
C MET A 319 -6.93 3.76 0.32
N PHE A 320 -7.77 3.77 1.35
CA PHE A 320 -9.22 3.65 1.20
C PHE A 320 -9.96 4.81 1.84
N TRP A 321 -11.18 5.07 1.35
CA TRP A 321 -12.23 5.75 2.08
C TRP A 321 -13.18 4.72 2.68
N CYS A 322 -13.55 4.91 3.95
CA CYS A 322 -14.42 4.04 4.72
C CYS A 322 -15.52 4.84 5.37
N VAL A 323 -16.67 4.22 5.60
CA VAL A 323 -17.80 4.79 6.33
C VAL A 323 -17.86 4.17 7.71
N ALA A 324 -18.05 4.99 8.76
CA ALA A 324 -18.19 4.50 10.12
C ALA A 324 -19.49 3.69 10.29
N ALA A 325 -19.39 2.58 11.02
CA ALA A 325 -20.54 1.73 11.30
C ALA A 325 -21.60 2.43 12.15
N ASP A 326 -21.18 3.31 13.05
CA ASP A 326 -22.01 4.10 13.96
C ASP A 326 -22.43 5.48 13.40
N SER A 327 -22.05 5.83 12.17
CA SER A 327 -22.50 7.08 11.54
C SER A 327 -24.01 7.11 11.34
N ASP A 328 -24.65 8.21 11.68
CA ASP A 328 -26.06 8.48 11.42
C ASP A 328 -26.30 9.09 10.02
N VAL A 329 -25.22 9.43 9.28
CA VAL A 329 -25.25 10.13 8.00
C VAL A 329 -24.59 9.35 6.87
N LYS A 330 -24.73 8.02 6.90
CA LYS A 330 -24.10 7.11 5.93
C LYS A 330 -24.39 7.46 4.47
N ASP A 331 -25.62 7.91 4.16
CA ASP A 331 -25.98 8.30 2.79
C ASP A 331 -25.16 9.51 2.30
N ALA A 332 -24.88 10.48 3.16
CA ALA A 332 -24.00 11.61 2.85
C ALA A 332 -22.54 11.16 2.70
N ALA A 333 -22.10 10.22 3.55
CA ALA A 333 -20.76 9.63 3.47
C ALA A 333 -20.54 8.87 2.15
N VAL A 334 -21.51 8.04 1.76
CA VAL A 334 -21.46 7.31 0.49
C VAL A 334 -21.53 8.27 -0.71
N ARG A 335 -22.35 9.33 -0.64
CA ARG A 335 -22.38 10.37 -1.68
C ARG A 335 -21.00 11.01 -1.88
N PHE A 336 -20.27 11.30 -0.78
CA PHE A 336 -18.90 11.78 -0.87
C PHE A 336 -17.96 10.74 -1.52
N ILE A 337 -18.03 9.47 -1.12
CA ILE A 337 -17.17 8.42 -1.71
C ILE A 337 -17.48 8.25 -3.21
N ASN A 338 -18.76 8.30 -3.60
CA ASN A 338 -19.14 8.23 -5.00
C ASN A 338 -18.65 9.47 -5.81
N TYR A 339 -18.74 10.67 -5.23
CA TYR A 339 -18.16 11.88 -5.80
C TYR A 339 -16.65 11.73 -5.99
N PHE A 340 -15.93 11.29 -4.96
CA PHE A 340 -14.49 11.06 -5.05
C PHE A 340 -14.13 10.04 -6.14
N THR A 341 -14.96 9.03 -6.36
CA THR A 341 -14.68 7.94 -7.31
C THR A 341 -14.98 8.35 -8.76
N ASN A 342 -16.03 9.15 -8.99
CA ASN A 342 -16.61 9.28 -10.33
C ASN A 342 -16.78 10.72 -10.84
N ASP A 343 -16.51 11.74 -10.01
CA ASP A 343 -16.78 13.12 -10.42
C ASP A 343 -15.54 13.80 -10.99
N THR A 344 -15.69 14.39 -12.18
CA THR A 344 -14.59 15.10 -12.86
C THR A 344 -14.12 16.32 -12.08
N SER A 345 -15.01 17.02 -11.36
CA SER A 345 -14.65 18.20 -10.56
C SER A 345 -13.72 17.85 -9.39
N CYS A 346 -13.82 16.63 -8.87
CA CYS A 346 -12.86 16.09 -7.91
C CYS A 346 -11.46 15.97 -8.55
N TYR A 347 -11.40 15.36 -9.73
CA TYR A 347 -10.13 15.09 -10.40
C TYR A 347 -9.49 16.32 -11.05
N ASP A 348 -10.24 17.37 -11.35
CA ASP A 348 -9.69 18.70 -11.70
C ASP A 348 -8.80 19.27 -10.57
N ILE A 349 -9.06 18.86 -9.33
CA ILE A 349 -8.35 19.34 -8.14
C ILE A 349 -7.26 18.34 -7.70
N VAL A 350 -7.63 17.08 -7.51
CA VAL A 350 -6.69 16.09 -6.91
C VAL A 350 -5.80 15.41 -7.95
N GLY A 351 -6.19 15.40 -9.23
CA GLY A 351 -5.45 14.72 -10.30
C GLY A 351 -5.09 13.28 -9.93
N ILE A 352 -3.80 12.94 -9.97
CA ILE A 352 -3.27 11.63 -9.57
C ILE A 352 -2.45 11.69 -8.27
N GLU A 353 -2.66 12.71 -7.42
CA GLU A 353 -1.88 12.88 -6.17
C GLU A 353 -2.02 11.67 -5.22
N ARG A 354 -3.20 11.05 -5.16
CA ARG A 354 -3.43 9.88 -4.30
C ARG A 354 -3.05 8.55 -4.95
N ALA A 355 -2.85 8.48 -6.20
CA ALA A 355 -2.48 7.45 -7.14
C ALA A 355 -3.36 7.54 -8.39
N VAL A 356 -3.24 6.58 -9.31
CA VAL A 356 -4.08 6.51 -10.51
C VAL A 356 -5.53 6.24 -10.10
N PRO A 357 -6.51 6.98 -10.66
CA PRO A 357 -7.93 6.78 -10.37
C PRO A 357 -8.39 5.33 -10.55
N ILE A 358 -9.23 4.84 -9.64
CA ILE A 358 -9.77 3.47 -9.75
C ILE A 358 -10.79 3.31 -10.88
N SER A 359 -11.55 4.37 -11.19
CA SER A 359 -12.51 4.42 -12.29
C SER A 359 -11.78 4.57 -13.63
N SER A 360 -12.07 3.70 -14.60
CA SER A 360 -11.51 3.81 -15.96
C SER A 360 -11.93 5.09 -16.66
N GLU A 361 -13.16 5.56 -16.42
CA GLU A 361 -13.66 6.82 -16.96
C GLU A 361 -12.85 8.01 -16.41
N MET A 362 -12.53 8.02 -15.14
CA MET A 362 -11.70 9.08 -14.54
C MET A 362 -10.25 9.01 -15.02
N ARG A 363 -9.70 7.83 -15.29
CA ARG A 363 -8.38 7.70 -15.93
C ARG A 363 -8.37 8.32 -17.33
N GLU A 364 -9.39 8.04 -18.14
CA GLU A 364 -9.55 8.68 -19.47
C GLU A 364 -9.68 10.19 -19.35
N TYR A 365 -10.40 10.67 -18.34
CA TYR A 365 -10.60 12.10 -18.09
C TYR A 365 -9.30 12.82 -17.72
N VAL A 366 -8.51 12.28 -16.79
CA VAL A 366 -7.27 12.93 -16.33
C VAL A 366 -6.11 12.79 -17.32
N ALA A 367 -6.06 11.72 -18.12
CA ALA A 367 -4.93 11.43 -19.01
C ALA A 367 -4.50 12.61 -19.91
N PRO A 368 -5.39 13.41 -20.52
CA PRO A 368 -4.99 14.56 -21.34
C PRO A 368 -4.32 15.69 -20.56
N THR A 369 -4.57 15.80 -19.24
CA THR A 369 -4.03 16.87 -18.37
C THR A 369 -2.66 16.55 -17.81
N LEU A 370 -2.25 15.27 -17.85
CA LEU A 370 -1.01 14.78 -17.29
C LEU A 370 0.18 15.07 -18.21
N ASP A 371 1.34 15.19 -17.62
CA ASP A 371 2.61 15.15 -18.35
C ASP A 371 2.87 13.75 -18.94
N GLU A 372 3.97 13.58 -19.64
CA GLU A 372 4.28 12.32 -20.32
C GLU A 372 4.46 11.16 -19.32
N VAL A 373 5.03 11.43 -18.15
CA VAL A 373 5.23 10.40 -17.12
C VAL A 373 3.91 9.98 -16.49
N GLY A 374 3.07 10.95 -16.13
CA GLY A 374 1.73 10.69 -15.61
C GLY A 374 0.89 9.86 -16.59
N LYS A 375 0.97 10.17 -17.90
CA LYS A 375 0.31 9.38 -18.95
C LYS A 375 0.79 7.94 -18.98
N GLN A 376 2.11 7.71 -18.94
CA GLN A 376 2.66 6.35 -18.91
C GLN A 376 2.20 5.57 -17.67
N VAL A 377 2.11 6.23 -16.50
CA VAL A 377 1.63 5.58 -15.27
C VAL A 377 0.16 5.18 -15.40
N VAL A 378 -0.68 6.06 -15.95
CA VAL A 378 -2.11 5.78 -16.18
C VAL A 378 -2.29 4.67 -17.21
N GLU A 379 -1.61 4.74 -18.37
CA GLU A 379 -1.64 3.71 -19.42
C GLU A 379 -1.19 2.35 -18.90
N PHE A 380 -0.18 2.33 -18.04
CA PHE A 380 0.28 1.09 -17.41
C PHE A 380 -0.77 0.49 -16.49
N VAL A 381 -1.37 1.30 -15.60
CA VAL A 381 -2.44 0.84 -14.70
C VAL A 381 -3.66 0.37 -15.49
N ASP A 382 -4.02 1.06 -16.59
CA ASP A 382 -5.07 0.63 -17.50
C ASP A 382 -4.77 -0.74 -18.13
N TYR A 383 -3.54 -0.94 -18.57
CA TYR A 383 -3.11 -2.23 -19.11
C TYR A 383 -3.23 -3.36 -18.09
N VAL A 384 -2.74 -3.13 -16.87
CA VAL A 384 -2.80 -4.12 -15.77
C VAL A 384 -4.25 -4.35 -15.28
N SER A 385 -5.14 -3.36 -15.45
CA SER A 385 -6.55 -3.46 -15.08
C SER A 385 -7.38 -4.33 -16.05
N GLN A 386 -6.84 -4.69 -17.22
CA GLN A 386 -7.52 -5.56 -18.18
C GLN A 386 -7.71 -6.97 -17.60
N PRO A 387 -8.75 -7.70 -18.04
CA PRO A 387 -9.00 -9.07 -17.58
C PRO A 387 -7.76 -9.97 -17.70
N ASN A 388 -7.44 -10.71 -16.65
CA ASN A 388 -6.32 -11.65 -16.55
C ASN A 388 -4.90 -11.04 -16.60
N MET A 389 -4.77 -9.70 -16.57
CA MET A 389 -3.44 -9.06 -16.50
C MET A 389 -2.93 -8.93 -15.07
N ALA A 390 -3.81 -8.83 -14.07
CA ALA A 390 -3.45 -8.79 -12.66
C ALA A 390 -3.88 -10.05 -11.93
N SER A 391 -3.06 -10.53 -10.99
CA SER A 391 -3.48 -11.52 -9.99
C SER A 391 -4.30 -10.84 -8.88
N PRO A 392 -5.12 -11.59 -8.12
CA PRO A 392 -5.79 -11.08 -6.94
C PRO A 392 -4.81 -10.45 -5.93
N LEU A 393 -5.25 -9.45 -5.18
CA LEU A 393 -4.47 -8.89 -4.08
C LEU A 393 -4.33 -9.95 -2.98
N MET A 394 -3.19 -9.98 -2.33
CA MET A 394 -2.93 -10.86 -1.19
C MET A 394 -3.36 -10.19 0.11
N ASN A 395 -3.57 -11.02 1.14
CA ASN A 395 -3.68 -10.52 2.50
C ASN A 395 -2.42 -9.73 2.91
N PRO A 396 -2.54 -8.76 3.83
CA PRO A 396 -1.38 -8.08 4.39
C PRO A 396 -0.36 -9.06 4.96
N ASP A 397 0.90 -8.65 4.94
CA ASP A 397 1.98 -9.46 5.52
C ASP A 397 1.76 -9.65 7.03
N PRO A 398 2.04 -10.85 7.56
CA PRO A 398 1.94 -11.12 9.00
C PRO A 398 2.99 -10.31 9.79
N ALA A 399 2.78 -10.18 11.09
CA ALA A 399 3.71 -9.49 11.99
C ALA A 399 5.14 -10.08 11.94
N LYS A 400 5.26 -11.38 11.60
CA LYS A 400 6.54 -12.09 11.47
C LYS A 400 7.20 -11.97 10.09
N HIS A 401 6.61 -11.22 9.16
CA HIS A 401 7.16 -11.09 7.80
C HIS A 401 8.63 -10.66 7.76
N SER A 402 9.00 -9.66 8.57
CA SER A 402 10.40 -9.20 8.61
C SER A 402 11.37 -10.29 9.02
N GLU A 403 11.01 -11.10 10.03
CA GLU A 403 11.83 -12.21 10.50
C GLU A 403 12.00 -13.30 9.43
N ILE A 404 10.93 -13.62 8.70
CA ILE A 404 10.94 -14.55 7.56
C ILE A 404 11.79 -14.00 6.41
N SER A 405 11.64 -12.71 6.09
CA SER A 405 12.40 -12.05 5.03
C SER A 405 13.91 -12.02 5.34
N ASP A 406 14.28 -11.73 6.58
CA ASP A 406 15.67 -11.78 7.05
C ASP A 406 16.24 -13.19 6.97
N LEU A 407 15.46 -14.21 7.38
CA LEU A 407 15.85 -15.61 7.28
C LEU A 407 16.11 -16.02 5.83
N LEU A 408 15.17 -15.67 4.90
CA LEU A 408 15.35 -15.95 3.48
C LEU A 408 16.61 -15.27 2.92
N SER A 409 16.84 -14.02 3.30
CA SER A 409 18.04 -13.27 2.88
C SER A 409 19.32 -13.95 3.35
N GLN A 410 19.39 -14.44 4.59
CA GLN A 410 20.56 -15.15 5.12
C GLN A 410 20.87 -16.43 4.33
N TYR A 411 19.85 -17.24 4.03
CA TYR A 411 20.02 -18.44 3.20
C TYR A 411 20.44 -18.10 1.78
N SER A 412 19.80 -17.09 1.19
CA SER A 412 20.08 -16.61 -0.17
C SER A 412 21.52 -16.12 -0.30
N ASP A 413 22.03 -15.39 0.69
CA ASP A 413 23.40 -14.89 0.69
C ASP A 413 24.41 -16.04 0.77
N GLN A 414 24.20 -17.04 1.64
CA GLN A 414 25.08 -18.22 1.74
C GLN A 414 25.11 -19.00 0.42
N VAL A 415 23.96 -19.16 -0.24
CA VAL A 415 23.86 -19.78 -1.56
C VAL A 415 24.66 -18.96 -2.59
N ARG A 416 24.44 -17.64 -2.65
CA ARG A 416 25.07 -16.74 -3.62
C ARG A 416 26.58 -16.57 -3.40
N TYR A 417 27.08 -16.71 -2.16
CA TYR A 417 28.50 -16.78 -1.87
C TYR A 417 29.12 -18.16 -2.15
N GLY A 418 28.31 -19.16 -2.50
CA GLY A 418 28.77 -20.55 -2.76
C GLY A 418 29.12 -21.33 -1.49
N GLU A 419 28.71 -20.86 -0.32
CA GLU A 419 28.86 -21.55 0.96
C GLU A 419 27.93 -22.78 1.04
N ILE A 420 26.78 -22.70 0.38
CA ILE A 420 25.76 -23.74 0.27
C ILE A 420 25.60 -24.13 -1.19
N THR A 421 25.64 -25.45 -1.46
CA THR A 421 25.50 -26.01 -2.81
C THR A 421 24.33 -26.98 -2.97
N ASP A 422 23.80 -27.53 -1.86
CA ASP A 422 22.62 -28.41 -1.88
C ASP A 422 21.35 -27.56 -1.74
N LEU A 423 20.90 -26.98 -2.85
CA LEU A 423 19.76 -26.06 -2.87
C LEU A 423 18.45 -26.70 -2.42
N PRO A 424 18.08 -27.95 -2.84
CA PRO A 424 16.82 -28.56 -2.39
C PRO A 424 16.74 -28.78 -0.90
N THR A 425 17.80 -29.32 -0.28
CA THR A 425 17.83 -29.55 1.18
C THR A 425 17.77 -28.21 1.92
N THR A 426 18.48 -27.20 1.43
CA THR A 426 18.52 -25.88 2.06
C THR A 426 17.18 -25.14 1.93
N ALA A 427 16.53 -25.23 0.79
CA ALA A 427 15.19 -24.64 0.60
C ALA A 427 14.16 -25.29 1.55
N GLN A 428 14.23 -26.61 1.75
CA GLN A 428 13.36 -27.29 2.71
C GLN A 428 13.66 -26.85 4.16
N GLN A 429 14.94 -26.67 4.53
CA GLN A 429 15.32 -26.15 5.85
C GLN A 429 14.76 -24.76 6.10
N PHE A 430 14.90 -23.86 5.12
CA PHE A 430 14.27 -22.53 5.21
C PHE A 430 12.77 -22.63 5.43
N MET A 431 12.06 -23.47 4.68
CA MET A 431 10.60 -23.63 4.81
C MET A 431 10.21 -24.15 6.19
N ASP A 432 10.96 -25.13 6.72
CA ASP A 432 10.70 -25.71 8.05
C ASP A 432 10.90 -24.66 9.15
N GLU A 433 11.97 -23.86 9.08
CA GLU A 433 12.25 -22.79 10.03
C GLU A 433 11.23 -21.64 9.92
N ALA A 434 10.88 -21.22 8.70
CA ALA A 434 9.87 -20.19 8.46
C ALA A 434 8.49 -20.60 9.02
N ASN A 435 8.08 -21.84 8.79
CA ASN A 435 6.85 -22.39 9.37
C ASN A 435 6.89 -22.45 10.90
N ALA A 436 8.03 -22.79 11.50
CA ALA A 436 8.19 -22.77 12.96
C ALA A 436 8.08 -21.35 13.55
N ILE A 437 8.62 -20.34 12.87
CA ILE A 437 8.49 -18.93 13.24
C ILE A 437 7.02 -18.49 13.17
N LEU A 438 6.31 -18.80 12.07
CA LEU A 438 4.91 -18.45 11.90
C LEU A 438 4.03 -19.12 12.95
N ALA A 439 4.22 -20.41 13.22
CA ALA A 439 3.47 -21.15 14.24
C ALA A 439 3.70 -20.65 15.67
N SER A 440 4.80 -19.91 15.94
CA SER A 440 5.12 -19.36 17.26
C SER A 440 4.48 -18.00 17.53
N ALA A 441 3.67 -17.48 16.61
CA ALA A 441 3.12 -16.12 16.66
C ALA A 441 1.79 -15.98 17.45
N GLU A 442 1.40 -17.01 18.25
CA GLU A 442 0.26 -16.97 19.16
C GLU A 442 0.54 -16.22 20.47
#